data_db8c6a4c348ca517f1ab34ebdbcf7c9b
#
_entry.id   db8c6a4c348ca517f1ab34ebdbcf7c9b
#
_cell.length_a   1.000
_cell.length_b   1.000
_cell.length_c   1.000
_cell.angle_alpha   90.00
_cell.angle_beta   90.00
_cell.angle_gamma   90.00
#
_symmetry.space_group_name_H-M   'P 1'
#
loop_
_entity.id
_entity.type
_entity.pdbx_description
1 polymer ?
#
loop_
_entity_poly.entity_id
_entity_poly.type
_entity_poly.pdbx_seq_one_letter_code
_entity_poly.pdbx_strand_id
1 'polypeptide(L)'
;MTLTQEQRARTKGTLDGRVALVTGGAAGIGAAISRHLAGQGAAVAAGYWRNPDRAEDFRAKMLGDFPDQPFTVHQGNIGSADDCRRVVGEVIDQHGRLDILVNNAGITIDKTVAKMGDEDWQRVIAVNLSGAFFMAQAALDQMIKQGSGRIINVSSVIGETGNIGQANYAASKSGLFGLTKSLAKEAIFQLKRAGRDPGDGIGLTVNAVTPGFIATDMLATVPEKVLGRIKEQIPVGRLGQPEEIARAVCFLAADESAYITGQIWAINGGLDM
;
A
#
# COMPACT_ATOMS: atom_id res chain seq x y z
N MET A 1 -26.23 -28.86 -2.81
CA MET A 1 -25.06 -29.72 -2.96
C MET A 1 -23.98 -29.19 -2.04
N THR A 2 -23.65 -29.88 -0.96
CA THR A 2 -22.72 -29.40 0.08
C THR A 2 -21.30 -29.71 -0.39
N LEU A 3 -20.47 -28.70 -0.54
CA LEU A 3 -19.05 -28.86 -0.91
C LEU A 3 -18.32 -29.73 0.12
N THR A 4 -17.44 -30.62 -0.34
CA THR A 4 -16.56 -31.43 0.53
C THR A 4 -15.53 -30.55 1.23
N GLN A 5 -14.89 -31.03 2.31
CA GLN A 5 -13.82 -30.30 3.01
C GLN A 5 -12.65 -29.92 2.07
N GLU A 6 -12.29 -30.80 1.11
CA GLU A 6 -11.27 -30.51 0.10
C GLU A 6 -11.73 -29.47 -0.94
N GLN A 7 -13.02 -29.44 -1.28
CA GLN A 7 -13.58 -28.40 -2.14
C GLN A 7 -13.66 -27.05 -1.43
N ARG A 8 -13.94 -27.03 -0.10
CA ARG A 8 -13.88 -25.84 0.74
C ARG A 8 -12.44 -25.32 0.93
N ALA A 9 -11.44 -26.23 1.02
CA ALA A 9 -10.02 -25.85 1.06
C ALA A 9 -9.56 -25.22 -0.26
N ARG A 10 -10.13 -25.63 -1.41
CA ARG A 10 -9.86 -25.03 -2.73
C ARG A 10 -10.56 -23.69 -2.96
N THR A 11 -11.53 -23.30 -2.11
CA THR A 11 -12.24 -22.01 -2.19
C THR A 11 -11.76 -20.99 -1.17
N LYS A 12 -10.85 -21.37 -0.26
CA LYS A 12 -10.22 -20.40 0.67
C LYS A 12 -9.23 -19.53 -0.10
N GLY A 13 -9.37 -18.22 0.05
CA GLY A 13 -8.38 -17.27 -0.45
C GLY A 13 -7.06 -17.40 0.31
N THR A 14 -5.97 -16.95 -0.30
CA THR A 14 -4.61 -16.98 0.31
C THR A 14 -4.48 -16.09 1.54
N LEU A 15 -5.45 -15.17 1.76
CA LEU A 15 -5.47 -14.20 2.86
C LEU A 15 -6.65 -14.40 3.84
N ASP A 16 -7.26 -15.58 3.83
CA ASP A 16 -8.36 -15.89 4.75
C ASP A 16 -7.97 -15.65 6.21
N GLY A 17 -8.81 -14.89 6.94
CA GLY A 17 -8.59 -14.55 8.34
C GLY A 17 -7.51 -13.48 8.59
N ARG A 18 -6.96 -12.88 7.54
CA ARG A 18 -6.04 -11.74 7.62
C ARG A 18 -6.82 -10.42 7.63
N VAL A 19 -6.25 -9.42 8.30
CA VAL A 19 -6.77 -8.04 8.33
C VAL A 19 -5.75 -7.13 7.65
N ALA A 20 -6.23 -6.39 6.64
CA ALA A 20 -5.42 -5.47 5.87
C ALA A 20 -5.87 -4.01 6.08
N LEU A 21 -4.93 -3.12 6.32
CA LEU A 21 -5.14 -1.67 6.30
C LEU A 21 -4.45 -1.09 5.06
N VAL A 22 -5.24 -0.42 4.20
CA VAL A 22 -4.75 0.23 2.98
C VAL A 22 -4.94 1.74 3.11
N THR A 23 -3.86 2.51 3.24
CA THR A 23 -3.97 3.97 3.26
C THR A 23 -4.32 4.51 1.87
N GLY A 24 -5.29 5.44 1.78
CA GLY A 24 -5.85 5.85 0.49
C GLY A 24 -6.58 4.70 -0.23
N GLY A 25 -7.13 3.75 0.53
CA GLY A 25 -7.69 2.48 0.05
C GLY A 25 -9.03 2.58 -0.66
N ALA A 26 -9.65 3.77 -0.71
CA ALA A 26 -10.96 3.98 -1.33
C ALA A 26 -10.88 4.59 -2.75
N ALA A 27 -9.68 4.74 -3.34
CA ALA A 27 -9.52 5.37 -4.65
C ALA A 27 -8.31 4.83 -5.42
N GLY A 28 -8.35 4.90 -6.75
CA GLY A 28 -7.23 4.60 -7.65
C GLY A 28 -6.57 3.25 -7.38
N ILE A 29 -5.24 3.23 -7.28
CA ILE A 29 -4.45 2.02 -6.96
C ILE A 29 -4.89 1.42 -5.63
N GLY A 30 -5.13 2.25 -4.59
CA GLY A 30 -5.56 1.78 -3.27
C GLY A 30 -6.89 1.03 -3.31
N ALA A 31 -7.86 1.49 -4.10
CA ALA A 31 -9.14 0.79 -4.27
C ALA A 31 -8.98 -0.57 -4.96
N ALA A 32 -8.11 -0.65 -5.98
CA ALA A 32 -7.79 -1.92 -6.63
C ALA A 32 -7.10 -2.89 -5.65
N ILE A 33 -6.16 -2.38 -4.84
CA ILE A 33 -5.50 -3.17 -3.78
C ILE A 33 -6.54 -3.69 -2.77
N SER A 34 -7.39 -2.81 -2.24
CA SER A 34 -8.45 -3.18 -1.29
C SER A 34 -9.36 -4.27 -1.84
N ARG A 35 -9.77 -4.13 -3.11
CA ARG A 35 -10.59 -5.12 -3.80
C ARG A 35 -9.89 -6.47 -3.96
N HIS A 36 -8.63 -6.48 -4.36
CA HIS A 36 -7.87 -7.70 -4.55
C HIS A 36 -7.62 -8.43 -3.22
N LEU A 37 -7.29 -7.69 -2.15
CA LEU A 37 -7.11 -8.27 -0.81
C LEU A 37 -8.41 -8.91 -0.30
N ALA A 38 -9.55 -8.23 -0.44
CA ALA A 38 -10.87 -8.78 -0.09
C ALA A 38 -11.21 -10.03 -0.92
N GLY A 39 -10.92 -9.99 -2.23
CA GLY A 39 -11.11 -11.15 -3.13
C GLY A 39 -10.23 -12.36 -2.80
N GLN A 40 -9.16 -12.17 -2.02
CA GLN A 40 -8.32 -13.22 -1.46
C GLN A 40 -8.72 -13.64 -0.03
N GLY A 41 -9.81 -13.11 0.50
CA GLY A 41 -10.36 -13.51 1.80
C GLY A 41 -9.98 -12.60 2.98
N ALA A 42 -9.24 -11.52 2.76
CA ALA A 42 -8.89 -10.61 3.84
C ALA A 42 -10.08 -9.72 4.27
N ALA A 43 -10.19 -9.45 5.56
CA ALA A 43 -10.91 -8.28 6.05
C ALA A 43 -10.11 -7.02 5.70
N VAL A 44 -10.77 -5.97 5.19
CA VAL A 44 -10.07 -4.79 4.70
C VAL A 44 -10.57 -3.51 5.38
N ALA A 45 -9.62 -2.74 5.90
CA ALA A 45 -9.80 -1.38 6.38
C ALA A 45 -9.23 -0.40 5.35
N ALA A 46 -10.06 0.42 4.71
CA ALA A 46 -9.64 1.40 3.73
C ALA A 46 -9.53 2.80 4.36
N GLY A 47 -8.30 3.34 4.43
CA GLY A 47 -8.06 4.70 4.88
C GLY A 47 -8.46 5.73 3.82
N TYR A 48 -9.02 6.86 4.25
CA TYR A 48 -9.31 8.01 3.41
C TYR A 48 -9.09 9.33 4.17
N TRP A 49 -9.06 10.47 3.45
CA TRP A 49 -8.88 11.77 4.10
C TRP A 49 -10.07 12.73 3.91
N ARG A 50 -10.42 13.09 2.69
CA ARG A 50 -11.27 14.27 2.41
C ARG A 50 -12.64 13.99 1.83
N ASN A 51 -12.93 12.81 1.38
CA ASN A 51 -14.18 12.50 0.70
C ASN A 51 -14.88 11.33 1.39
N PRO A 52 -15.65 11.60 2.46
CA PRO A 52 -16.39 10.56 3.20
C PRO A 52 -17.43 9.86 2.33
N ASP A 53 -18.15 10.59 1.47
CA ASP A 53 -19.18 10.02 0.62
C ASP A 53 -18.60 8.98 -0.35
N ARG A 54 -17.48 9.33 -1.02
CA ARG A 54 -16.78 8.38 -1.89
C ARG A 54 -16.28 7.15 -1.13
N ALA A 55 -15.81 7.33 0.09
CA ALA A 55 -15.32 6.22 0.91
C ALA A 55 -16.47 5.30 1.31
N GLU A 56 -17.62 5.84 1.67
CA GLU A 56 -18.81 5.09 2.05
C GLU A 56 -19.45 4.38 0.85
N ASP A 57 -19.54 5.04 -0.31
CA ASP A 57 -19.98 4.42 -1.56
C ASP A 57 -19.08 3.23 -1.93
N PHE A 58 -17.76 3.40 -1.78
CA PHE A 58 -16.82 2.31 -2.02
C PHE A 58 -17.02 1.18 -1.01
N ARG A 59 -17.23 1.47 0.28
CA ARG A 59 -17.55 0.48 1.30
C ARG A 59 -18.80 -0.32 0.95
N ALA A 60 -19.88 0.38 0.60
CA ALA A 60 -21.14 -0.26 0.23
C ALA A 60 -20.98 -1.21 -0.97
N LYS A 61 -20.21 -0.77 -1.99
CA LYS A 61 -19.86 -1.60 -3.15
C LYS A 61 -19.05 -2.83 -2.75
N MET A 62 -18.05 -2.67 -1.88
CA MET A 62 -17.20 -3.77 -1.43
C MET A 62 -18.00 -4.83 -0.66
N LEU A 63 -18.92 -4.40 0.22
CA LEU A 63 -19.80 -5.31 0.95
C LEU A 63 -20.78 -6.05 0.03
N GLY A 64 -21.19 -5.43 -1.08
CA GLY A 64 -22.00 -6.08 -2.12
C GLY A 64 -21.22 -7.10 -2.93
N ASP A 65 -19.98 -6.79 -3.30
CA ASP A 65 -19.11 -7.66 -4.12
C ASP A 65 -18.49 -8.82 -3.29
N PHE A 66 -18.26 -8.61 -1.98
CA PHE A 66 -17.61 -9.55 -1.05
C PHE A 66 -18.38 -9.64 0.26
N PRO A 67 -19.61 -10.20 0.27
CA PRO A 67 -20.52 -10.15 1.43
C PRO A 67 -19.97 -10.89 2.66
N ASP A 68 -19.09 -11.86 2.47
CA ASP A 68 -18.49 -12.64 3.56
C ASP A 68 -17.22 -12.00 4.15
N GLN A 69 -16.75 -10.88 3.57
CA GLN A 69 -15.54 -10.21 4.02
C GLN A 69 -15.87 -8.90 4.73
N PRO A 70 -15.41 -8.69 5.98
CA PRO A 70 -15.54 -7.40 6.65
C PRO A 70 -14.82 -6.30 5.86
N PHE A 71 -15.51 -5.19 5.62
CA PHE A 71 -14.95 -4.01 4.99
C PHE A 71 -15.30 -2.74 5.77
N THR A 72 -14.28 -1.99 6.17
CA THR A 72 -14.43 -0.75 6.95
C THR A 72 -13.71 0.42 6.30
N VAL A 73 -14.09 1.64 6.64
CA VAL A 73 -13.44 2.86 6.18
C VAL A 73 -13.03 3.72 7.36
N HIS A 74 -11.82 4.29 7.29
CA HIS A 74 -11.23 5.05 8.39
C HIS A 74 -10.70 6.40 7.88
N GLN A 75 -11.20 7.48 8.48
CA GLN A 75 -10.72 8.82 8.15
C GLN A 75 -9.44 9.14 8.91
N GLY A 76 -8.41 9.64 8.21
CA GLY A 76 -7.19 10.10 8.85
C GLY A 76 -6.28 10.87 7.90
N ASN A 77 -5.66 11.95 8.41
CA ASN A 77 -4.58 12.65 7.73
C ASN A 77 -3.27 11.89 7.94
N ILE A 78 -2.81 11.19 6.91
CA ILE A 78 -1.58 10.39 7.00
C ILE A 78 -0.33 11.24 7.27
N GLY A 79 -0.35 12.54 6.99
CA GLY A 79 0.72 13.47 7.39
C GLY A 79 0.76 13.79 8.90
N SER A 80 -0.20 13.31 9.69
CA SER A 80 -0.29 13.48 11.15
C SER A 80 0.02 12.17 11.86
N ALA A 81 1.03 12.17 12.73
CA ALA A 81 1.41 11.00 13.52
C ALA A 81 0.27 10.53 14.44
N ASP A 82 -0.50 11.47 15.01
CA ASP A 82 -1.60 11.16 15.91
C ASP A 82 -2.76 10.51 15.16
N ASP A 83 -3.10 11.00 13.96
CA ASP A 83 -4.10 10.37 13.11
C ASP A 83 -3.66 8.95 12.68
N CYS A 84 -2.38 8.77 12.35
CA CYS A 84 -1.85 7.45 11.99
C CYS A 84 -2.00 6.45 13.15
N ARG A 85 -1.65 6.85 14.37
CA ARG A 85 -1.81 6.01 15.58
C ARG A 85 -3.28 5.71 15.86
N ARG A 86 -4.14 6.72 15.75
CA ARG A 86 -5.58 6.55 15.96
C ARG A 86 -6.18 5.57 14.94
N VAL A 87 -5.91 5.74 13.65
CA VAL A 87 -6.44 4.87 12.59
C VAL A 87 -5.99 3.42 12.78
N VAL A 88 -4.70 3.20 13.10
CA VAL A 88 -4.21 1.84 13.39
C VAL A 88 -4.88 1.25 14.62
N GLY A 89 -5.06 2.05 15.69
CA GLY A 89 -5.78 1.63 16.90
C GLY A 89 -7.23 1.24 16.60
N GLU A 90 -7.98 2.06 15.86
CA GLU A 90 -9.36 1.77 15.44
C GLU A 90 -9.47 0.44 14.68
N VAL A 91 -8.53 0.17 13.77
CA VAL A 91 -8.52 -1.09 13.01
C VAL A 91 -8.26 -2.28 13.93
N ILE A 92 -7.30 -2.17 14.85
CA ILE A 92 -7.00 -3.23 15.81
C ILE A 92 -8.19 -3.46 16.75
N ASP A 93 -8.81 -2.40 17.27
CA ASP A 93 -9.96 -2.50 18.17
C ASP A 93 -11.17 -3.15 17.47
N GLN A 94 -11.38 -2.83 16.19
CA GLN A 94 -12.52 -3.33 15.42
C GLN A 94 -12.34 -4.77 14.93
N HIS A 95 -11.11 -5.15 14.53
CA HIS A 95 -10.83 -6.44 13.91
C HIS A 95 -10.03 -7.40 14.81
N GLY A 96 -9.50 -6.94 15.95
CA GLY A 96 -8.71 -7.72 16.89
C GLY A 96 -7.26 -7.99 16.47
N ARG A 97 -6.89 -7.61 15.23
CA ARG A 97 -5.56 -7.84 14.64
C ARG A 97 -5.26 -6.88 13.49
N LEU A 98 -3.98 -6.82 13.09
CA LEU A 98 -3.54 -6.16 11.86
C LEU A 98 -2.39 -6.98 11.25
N ASP A 99 -2.64 -7.60 10.11
CA ASP A 99 -1.68 -8.48 9.44
C ASP A 99 -0.95 -7.82 8.28
N ILE A 100 -1.65 -6.95 7.56
CA ILE A 100 -1.14 -6.34 6.33
C ILE A 100 -1.34 -4.83 6.41
N LEU A 101 -0.24 -4.09 6.28
CA LEU A 101 -0.27 -2.63 6.11
C LEU A 101 0.21 -2.28 4.71
N VAL A 102 -0.63 -1.61 3.93
CA VAL A 102 -0.26 -1.05 2.63
C VAL A 102 -0.19 0.48 2.71
N ASN A 103 1.00 1.03 2.72
CA ASN A 103 1.27 2.46 2.65
C ASN A 103 1.14 2.92 1.19
N ASN A 104 -0.10 3.20 0.76
CA ASN A 104 -0.41 3.62 -0.60
C ASN A 104 -0.76 5.12 -0.70
N ALA A 105 -1.26 5.74 0.35
CA ALA A 105 -1.61 7.16 0.32
C ALA A 105 -0.42 8.02 -0.14
N GLY A 106 -0.71 8.95 -1.05
CA GLY A 106 0.29 9.87 -1.56
C GLY A 106 -0.34 11.03 -2.33
N ILE A 107 0.39 12.14 -2.38
CA ILE A 107 0.01 13.35 -3.11
C ILE A 107 1.18 13.83 -3.98
N THR A 108 0.87 14.61 -5.01
CA THR A 108 1.83 15.38 -5.79
C THR A 108 1.52 16.87 -5.67
N ILE A 109 2.56 17.69 -5.66
CA ILE A 109 2.48 19.15 -5.84
C ILE A 109 3.63 19.50 -6.78
N ASP A 110 3.29 19.58 -8.06
CA ASP A 110 4.28 19.68 -9.14
C ASP A 110 4.65 21.15 -9.41
N LYS A 111 5.88 21.49 -9.10
CA LYS A 111 6.50 22.79 -9.38
C LYS A 111 7.99 22.62 -9.64
N THR A 112 8.56 23.41 -10.54
CA THR A 112 10.03 23.45 -10.68
C THR A 112 10.67 23.89 -9.37
N VAL A 113 11.90 23.46 -9.07
CA VAL A 113 12.60 23.77 -7.82
C VAL A 113 12.61 25.27 -7.54
N ALA A 114 12.82 26.11 -8.57
CA ALA A 114 12.81 27.57 -8.43
C ALA A 114 11.45 28.17 -7.99
N LYS A 115 10.35 27.42 -8.15
CA LYS A 115 8.98 27.86 -7.82
C LYS A 115 8.35 27.07 -6.68
N MET A 116 9.01 26.04 -6.20
CA MET A 116 8.53 25.16 -5.13
C MET A 116 8.73 25.89 -3.79
N GLY A 117 7.65 26.16 -3.07
CA GLY A 117 7.71 26.71 -1.73
C GLY A 117 7.97 25.64 -0.67
N ASP A 118 8.40 26.09 0.51
CA ASP A 118 8.67 25.19 1.64
C ASP A 118 7.44 24.35 2.03
N GLU A 119 6.26 24.94 2.00
CA GLU A 119 5.00 24.26 2.29
C GLU A 119 4.69 23.15 1.27
N ASP A 120 4.96 23.39 -0.02
CA ASP A 120 4.77 22.38 -1.08
C ASP A 120 5.68 21.16 -0.84
N TRP A 121 6.93 21.43 -0.45
CA TRP A 121 7.90 20.42 -0.10
C TRP A 121 7.45 19.63 1.14
N GLN A 122 7.24 20.36 2.25
CA GLN A 122 6.92 19.75 3.55
C GLN A 122 5.65 18.90 3.48
N ARG A 123 4.63 19.37 2.77
CA ARG A 123 3.35 18.66 2.65
C ARG A 123 3.49 17.34 1.89
N VAL A 124 4.27 17.29 0.81
CA VAL A 124 4.51 16.05 0.06
C VAL A 124 5.33 15.07 0.90
N ILE A 125 6.40 15.53 1.55
CA ILE A 125 7.22 14.71 2.45
C ILE A 125 6.39 14.19 3.63
N ALA A 126 5.58 15.03 4.26
CA ALA A 126 4.76 14.65 5.41
C ALA A 126 3.78 13.50 5.05
N VAL A 127 3.10 13.59 3.91
CA VAL A 127 2.12 12.56 3.50
C VAL A 127 2.82 11.31 2.97
N ASN A 128 3.74 11.47 2.01
CA ASN A 128 4.25 10.34 1.22
C ASN A 128 5.34 9.54 1.95
N LEU A 129 6.12 10.17 2.80
CA LEU A 129 7.25 9.53 3.49
C LEU A 129 7.03 9.44 5.00
N SER A 130 6.80 10.57 5.67
CA SER A 130 6.61 10.57 7.13
C SER A 130 5.36 9.77 7.52
N GLY A 131 4.28 9.89 6.74
CA GLY A 131 3.06 9.12 6.94
C GLY A 131 3.28 7.61 6.86
N ALA A 132 4.03 7.14 5.88
CA ALA A 132 4.39 5.72 5.78
C ALA A 132 5.20 5.24 7.00
N PHE A 133 6.11 6.08 7.50
CA PHE A 133 6.84 5.79 8.73
C PHE A 133 5.90 5.74 9.95
N PHE A 134 5.01 6.72 10.15
CA PHE A 134 4.10 6.76 11.30
C PHE A 134 3.12 5.58 11.29
N MET A 135 2.58 5.22 10.12
CA MET A 135 1.71 4.04 9.97
C MET A 135 2.47 2.75 10.29
N ALA A 136 3.70 2.59 9.75
CA ALA A 136 4.53 1.43 10.02
C ALA A 136 4.89 1.33 11.50
N GLN A 137 5.27 2.45 12.14
CA GLN A 137 5.58 2.51 13.58
C GLN A 137 4.38 2.07 14.43
N ALA A 138 3.18 2.55 14.12
CA ALA A 138 1.98 2.20 14.85
C ALA A 138 1.57 0.72 14.65
N ALA A 139 1.74 0.18 13.44
CA ALA A 139 1.40 -1.21 13.13
C ALA A 139 2.42 -2.23 13.66
N LEU A 140 3.70 -1.84 13.72
CA LEU A 140 4.80 -2.75 14.02
C LEU A 140 4.66 -3.42 15.38
N ASP A 141 4.24 -2.67 16.41
CA ASP A 141 4.06 -3.20 17.77
C ASP A 141 3.05 -4.34 17.81
N GLN A 142 1.91 -4.19 17.14
CA GLN A 142 0.90 -5.23 17.01
C GLN A 142 1.43 -6.45 16.23
N MET A 143 2.12 -6.22 15.11
CA MET A 143 2.67 -7.28 14.27
C MET A 143 3.76 -8.08 15.01
N ILE A 144 4.57 -7.44 15.84
CA ILE A 144 5.56 -8.11 16.70
C ILE A 144 4.85 -8.98 17.75
N LYS A 145 3.80 -8.48 18.39
CA LYS A 145 2.99 -9.25 19.34
C LYS A 145 2.36 -10.48 18.69
N GLN A 146 1.91 -10.34 17.45
CA GLN A 146 1.36 -11.45 16.64
C GLN A 146 2.43 -12.44 16.18
N GLY A 147 3.69 -12.02 16.06
CA GLY A 147 4.79 -12.80 15.48
C GLY A 147 4.79 -12.84 13.96
N SER A 148 3.93 -12.06 13.32
CA SER A 148 3.80 -12.02 11.85
C SER A 148 3.22 -10.71 11.37
N GLY A 149 3.57 -10.34 10.14
CA GLY A 149 3.03 -9.15 9.48
C GLY A 149 3.59 -8.91 8.08
N ARG A 150 2.92 -8.07 7.32
CA ARG A 150 3.30 -7.64 5.97
C ARG A 150 3.17 -6.13 5.88
N ILE A 151 4.27 -5.45 5.59
CA ILE A 151 4.24 -4.00 5.30
C ILE A 151 4.67 -3.80 3.85
N ILE A 152 3.81 -3.20 3.04
CA ILE A 152 4.07 -2.92 1.64
C ILE A 152 3.97 -1.41 1.39
N ASN A 153 5.08 -0.82 0.95
CA ASN A 153 5.14 0.60 0.62
C ASN A 153 4.94 0.81 -0.89
N VAL A 154 3.92 1.58 -1.27
CA VAL A 154 3.71 1.95 -2.68
C VAL A 154 4.52 3.20 -2.99
N SER A 155 5.67 2.98 -3.62
CA SER A 155 6.56 4.03 -4.09
C SER A 155 6.19 4.50 -5.50
N SER A 156 7.15 4.72 -6.38
CA SER A 156 6.95 5.15 -7.78
C SER A 156 8.25 4.97 -8.55
N VAL A 157 8.16 4.75 -9.86
CA VAL A 157 9.29 4.87 -10.79
C VAL A 157 9.95 6.25 -10.71
N ILE A 158 9.18 7.30 -10.40
CA ILE A 158 9.73 8.65 -10.21
C ILE A 158 10.69 8.73 -9.00
N GLY A 159 10.56 7.84 -8.04
CA GLY A 159 11.54 7.69 -6.95
C GLY A 159 12.88 7.12 -7.42
N GLU A 160 12.93 6.42 -8.55
CA GLU A 160 14.12 5.84 -9.16
C GLU A 160 14.74 6.82 -10.16
N THR A 161 13.93 7.36 -11.08
CA THR A 161 14.42 8.16 -12.21
C THR A 161 14.41 9.67 -11.97
N GLY A 162 13.62 10.17 -10.99
CA GLY A 162 13.30 11.59 -10.89
C GLY A 162 12.34 12.05 -12.00
N ASN A 163 11.86 13.29 -11.89
CA ASN A 163 11.08 13.95 -12.95
C ASN A 163 11.14 15.47 -12.78
N ILE A 164 11.09 16.20 -13.90
CA ILE A 164 11.06 17.66 -13.88
C ILE A 164 9.79 18.14 -13.16
N GLY A 165 9.95 19.04 -12.19
CA GLY A 165 8.83 19.61 -11.43
C GLY A 165 8.37 18.76 -10.24
N GLN A 166 9.01 17.60 -9.99
CA GLN A 166 8.62 16.65 -8.95
C GLN A 166 9.72 16.35 -7.92
N ALA A 167 10.57 17.33 -7.61
CA ALA A 167 11.68 17.12 -6.68
C ALA A 167 11.21 16.63 -5.30
N ASN A 168 10.13 17.20 -4.75
CA ASN A 168 9.50 16.78 -3.50
C ASN A 168 8.93 15.35 -3.59
N TYR A 169 8.23 15.04 -4.67
CA TYR A 169 7.63 13.73 -4.90
C TYR A 169 8.72 12.66 -5.09
N ALA A 170 9.70 12.90 -5.96
CA ALA A 170 10.83 12.02 -6.19
C ALA A 170 11.58 11.73 -4.87
N ALA A 171 11.93 12.77 -4.11
CA ALA A 171 12.59 12.62 -2.82
C ALA A 171 11.77 11.79 -1.84
N SER A 172 10.44 12.03 -1.77
CA SER A 172 9.56 11.27 -0.88
C SER A 172 9.48 9.79 -1.26
N LYS A 173 9.40 9.49 -2.56
CA LYS A 173 9.28 8.12 -3.07
C LYS A 173 10.62 7.37 -3.03
N SER A 174 11.75 8.03 -3.29
CA SER A 174 13.10 7.48 -3.05
C SER A 174 13.33 7.17 -1.57
N GLY A 175 12.87 8.05 -0.67
CA GLY A 175 12.99 7.87 0.78
C GLY A 175 12.34 6.57 1.27
N LEU A 176 11.28 6.11 0.61
CA LEU A 176 10.63 4.83 0.93
C LEU A 176 11.55 3.62 0.69
N PHE A 177 12.55 3.70 -0.18
CA PHE A 177 13.51 2.61 -0.41
C PHE A 177 14.37 2.37 0.83
N GLY A 178 14.96 3.44 1.37
CA GLY A 178 15.73 3.37 2.61
C GLY A 178 14.88 2.96 3.80
N LEU A 179 13.67 3.53 3.93
CA LEU A 179 12.71 3.18 4.97
C LEU A 179 12.35 1.68 4.91
N THR A 180 12.01 1.15 3.73
CA THR A 180 11.68 -0.26 3.52
C THR A 180 12.80 -1.19 3.98
N LYS A 181 14.03 -0.91 3.57
CA LYS A 181 15.19 -1.74 3.92
C LYS A 181 15.52 -1.68 5.42
N SER A 182 15.38 -0.50 6.03
CA SER A 182 15.62 -0.33 7.47
C SER A 182 14.55 -1.04 8.30
N LEU A 183 13.27 -0.83 7.97
CA LEU A 183 12.16 -1.49 8.66
C LEU A 183 12.22 -3.01 8.51
N ALA A 184 12.62 -3.55 7.35
CA ALA A 184 12.77 -4.99 7.14
C ALA A 184 13.80 -5.61 8.12
N LYS A 185 14.92 -4.95 8.31
CA LYS A 185 15.96 -5.39 9.27
C LYS A 185 15.50 -5.24 10.71
N GLU A 186 14.89 -4.11 11.03
CA GLU A 186 14.42 -3.80 12.39
C GLU A 186 13.28 -4.73 12.80
N ALA A 187 12.33 -5.01 11.93
CA ALA A 187 11.24 -5.95 12.19
C ALA A 187 11.74 -7.33 12.61
N ILE A 188 12.72 -7.89 11.89
CA ILE A 188 13.34 -9.18 12.24
C ILE A 188 14.09 -9.09 13.58
N PHE A 189 14.82 -7.99 13.80
CA PHE A 189 15.52 -7.76 15.07
C PHE A 189 14.55 -7.68 16.25
N GLN A 190 13.44 -6.98 16.11
CA GLN A 190 12.43 -6.86 17.17
C GLN A 190 11.69 -8.17 17.43
N LEU A 191 11.39 -8.96 16.40
CA LEU A 191 10.81 -10.30 16.57
C LEU A 191 11.72 -11.19 17.42
N LYS A 192 13.03 -11.22 17.11
CA LYS A 192 14.02 -11.98 17.88
C LYS A 192 14.10 -11.50 19.33
N ARG A 193 14.08 -10.19 19.58
CA ARG A 193 14.06 -9.63 20.95
C ARG A 193 12.80 -9.99 21.71
N ALA A 194 11.67 -10.16 21.04
CA ALA A 194 10.42 -10.62 21.63
C ALA A 194 10.38 -12.14 21.86
N GLY A 195 11.49 -12.85 21.66
CA GLY A 195 11.59 -14.30 21.82
C GLY A 195 10.85 -15.09 20.73
N ARG A 196 10.59 -14.49 19.57
CA ARG A 196 9.96 -15.15 18.43
C ARG A 196 11.01 -15.45 17.36
N ASP A 197 11.16 -16.73 17.02
CA ASP A 197 12.06 -17.11 15.94
C ASP A 197 11.38 -16.87 14.58
N PRO A 198 11.95 -16.03 13.71
CA PRO A 198 11.42 -15.84 12.36
C PRO A 198 11.45 -17.13 11.51
N GLY A 199 12.29 -18.11 11.87
CA GLY A 199 12.37 -19.40 11.18
C GLY A 199 11.23 -20.36 11.49
N ASP A 200 10.51 -20.18 12.59
CA ASP A 200 9.43 -21.06 13.03
C ASP A 200 8.04 -20.63 12.55
N GLY A 201 7.95 -19.58 11.74
CA GLY A 201 6.66 -19.04 11.32
C GLY A 201 6.73 -18.24 10.02
N ILE A 202 5.61 -17.59 9.67
CA ILE A 202 5.51 -16.73 8.48
C ILE A 202 6.25 -15.40 8.61
N GLY A 203 6.73 -15.06 9.80
CA GLY A 203 7.55 -13.90 10.12
C GLY A 203 6.92 -12.55 9.74
N LEU A 204 7.75 -11.50 9.77
CA LEU A 204 7.35 -10.14 9.38
C LEU A 204 8.23 -9.68 8.20
N THR A 205 7.60 -9.27 7.11
CA THR A 205 8.29 -8.77 5.93
C THR A 205 7.92 -7.33 5.61
N VAL A 206 8.87 -6.58 5.06
CA VAL A 206 8.66 -5.20 4.61
C VAL A 206 9.22 -5.06 3.21
N ASN A 207 8.38 -4.71 2.25
CA ASN A 207 8.75 -4.55 0.85
C ASN A 207 8.18 -3.26 0.26
N ALA A 208 8.66 -2.86 -0.91
CA ALA A 208 8.08 -1.78 -1.68
C ALA A 208 7.80 -2.21 -3.12
N VAL A 209 6.83 -1.55 -3.73
CA VAL A 209 6.56 -1.62 -5.17
C VAL A 209 6.77 -0.24 -5.80
N THR A 210 7.30 -0.19 -7.02
CA THR A 210 7.49 1.04 -7.79
C THR A 210 6.64 1.01 -9.06
N PRO A 211 5.36 1.45 -8.96
CA PRO A 211 4.51 1.59 -10.12
C PRO A 211 5.08 2.57 -11.14
N GLY A 212 4.92 2.26 -12.42
CA GLY A 212 5.07 3.22 -13.51
C GLY A 212 3.86 4.15 -13.63
N PHE A 213 3.55 4.58 -14.85
CA PHE A 213 2.35 5.36 -15.13
C PHE A 213 1.11 4.45 -15.18
N ILE A 214 0.21 4.64 -14.21
CA ILE A 214 -0.98 3.79 -14.00
C ILE A 214 -2.24 4.58 -14.36
N ALA A 215 -3.17 3.96 -15.10
CA ALA A 215 -4.43 4.56 -15.53
C ALA A 215 -5.37 4.76 -14.32
N THR A 216 -5.29 5.93 -13.71
CA THR A 216 -6.12 6.36 -12.56
C THR A 216 -6.73 7.73 -12.82
N ASP A 217 -7.67 8.16 -11.98
CA ASP A 217 -8.26 9.50 -12.02
C ASP A 217 -7.18 10.61 -12.05
N MET A 218 -6.01 10.36 -11.46
CA MET A 218 -4.89 11.30 -11.45
C MET A 218 -4.35 11.58 -12.87
N LEU A 219 -4.36 10.59 -13.76
CA LEU A 219 -3.94 10.77 -15.16
C LEU A 219 -5.09 11.19 -16.08
N ALA A 220 -6.35 11.08 -15.64
CA ALA A 220 -7.51 11.47 -16.45
C ALA A 220 -7.53 12.96 -16.81
N THR A 221 -6.82 13.81 -16.06
CA THR A 221 -6.69 15.25 -16.33
C THR A 221 -5.51 15.60 -17.24
N VAL A 222 -4.66 14.62 -17.60
CA VAL A 222 -3.48 14.84 -18.44
C VAL A 222 -3.90 14.88 -19.91
N PRO A 223 -3.51 15.91 -20.70
CA PRO A 223 -3.85 16.00 -22.10
C PRO A 223 -3.40 14.78 -22.92
N GLU A 224 -4.22 14.33 -23.87
CA GLU A 224 -3.98 13.11 -24.67
C GLU A 224 -2.62 13.11 -25.39
N LYS A 225 -2.19 14.27 -25.89
CA LYS A 225 -0.87 14.44 -26.52
C LYS A 225 0.28 14.12 -25.55
N VAL A 226 0.12 14.45 -24.28
CA VAL A 226 1.12 14.16 -23.22
C VAL A 226 1.07 12.66 -22.88
N LEU A 227 -0.14 12.10 -22.75
CA LEU A 227 -0.33 10.66 -22.53
C LEU A 227 0.26 9.82 -23.66
N GLY A 228 0.14 10.28 -24.92
CA GLY A 228 0.77 9.63 -26.07
C GLY A 228 2.29 9.54 -25.92
N ARG A 229 2.94 10.65 -25.58
CA ARG A 229 4.40 10.69 -25.32
C ARG A 229 4.82 9.79 -24.15
N ILE A 230 4.02 9.76 -23.09
CA ILE A 230 4.28 8.87 -21.95
C ILE A 230 4.23 7.41 -22.41
N LYS A 231 3.20 7.02 -23.18
CA LYS A 231 3.07 5.65 -23.71
C LYS A 231 4.23 5.24 -24.61
N GLU A 232 4.74 6.17 -25.43
CA GLU A 232 5.91 5.94 -26.29
C GLU A 232 7.20 5.65 -25.49
N GLN A 233 7.31 6.18 -24.27
CA GLN A 233 8.46 5.93 -23.39
C GLN A 233 8.36 4.59 -22.65
N ILE A 234 7.16 4.01 -22.53
CA ILE A 234 6.95 2.74 -21.83
C ILE A 234 7.22 1.59 -22.81
N PRO A 235 8.21 0.70 -22.57
CA PRO A 235 8.52 -0.39 -23.48
C PRO A 235 7.34 -1.30 -23.82
N VAL A 236 6.43 -1.58 -22.87
CA VAL A 236 5.20 -2.35 -23.16
C VAL A 236 4.12 -1.54 -23.89
N GLY A 237 4.33 -0.27 -24.20
CA GLY A 237 3.50 0.56 -25.09
C GLY A 237 2.16 1.02 -24.51
N ARG A 238 1.91 0.85 -23.23
CA ARG A 238 0.65 1.24 -22.57
C ARG A 238 0.83 1.68 -21.13
N LEU A 239 -0.17 2.38 -20.61
CA LEU A 239 -0.27 2.59 -19.15
C LEU A 239 -0.54 1.26 -18.45
N GLY A 240 -0.02 1.11 -17.24
CA GLY A 240 -0.41 0.05 -16.34
C GLY A 240 -1.84 0.23 -15.84
N GLN A 241 -2.47 -0.86 -15.41
CA GLN A 241 -3.78 -0.83 -14.76
C GLN A 241 -3.60 -0.95 -13.23
N PRO A 242 -4.47 -0.32 -12.41
CA PRO A 242 -4.42 -0.43 -10.95
C PRO A 242 -4.38 -1.88 -10.45
N GLU A 243 -5.07 -2.79 -11.15
CA GLU A 243 -5.13 -4.22 -10.87
C GLU A 243 -3.78 -4.92 -11.01
N GLU A 244 -2.89 -4.44 -11.90
CA GLU A 244 -1.55 -5.00 -12.07
C GLU A 244 -0.68 -4.71 -10.86
N ILE A 245 -0.83 -3.53 -10.26
CA ILE A 245 -0.18 -3.19 -8.98
C ILE A 245 -0.79 -3.99 -7.82
N ALA A 246 -2.11 -4.07 -7.78
CA ALA A 246 -2.84 -4.80 -6.74
C ALA A 246 -2.43 -6.28 -6.68
N ARG A 247 -2.24 -6.94 -7.83
CA ARG A 247 -1.77 -8.34 -7.91
C ARG A 247 -0.40 -8.51 -7.26
N ALA A 248 0.55 -7.62 -7.53
CA ALA A 248 1.87 -7.69 -6.92
C ALA A 248 1.84 -7.42 -5.41
N VAL A 249 1.02 -6.48 -4.96
CA VAL A 249 0.80 -6.22 -3.54
C VAL A 249 0.20 -7.44 -2.85
N CYS A 250 -0.82 -8.09 -3.44
CA CYS A 250 -1.40 -9.32 -2.91
C CYS A 250 -0.39 -10.47 -2.83
N PHE A 251 0.47 -10.63 -3.86
CA PHE A 251 1.54 -11.61 -3.86
C PHE A 251 2.49 -11.38 -2.67
N LEU A 252 2.95 -10.13 -2.46
CA LEU A 252 3.83 -9.79 -1.34
C LEU A 252 3.12 -9.87 0.04
N ALA A 253 1.79 -9.77 0.08
CA ALA A 253 0.99 -9.89 1.28
C ALA A 253 0.75 -11.34 1.72
N ALA A 254 0.87 -12.30 0.83
CA ALA A 254 0.64 -13.72 1.09
C ALA A 254 1.69 -14.32 2.03
N ASP A 255 1.30 -15.38 2.76
CA ASP A 255 2.20 -16.09 3.67
C ASP A 255 3.34 -16.78 2.92
N GLU A 256 3.09 -17.26 1.72
CA GLU A 256 4.06 -17.88 0.81
C GLU A 256 5.20 -16.95 0.41
N SER A 257 5.02 -15.64 0.57
CA SER A 257 6.05 -14.62 0.31
C SER A 257 6.93 -14.33 1.53
N ALA A 258 6.92 -15.16 2.57
CA ALA A 258 7.65 -14.96 3.82
C ALA A 258 9.18 -14.82 3.66
N TYR A 259 9.74 -15.32 2.54
CA TYR A 259 11.18 -15.20 2.26
C TYR A 259 11.55 -13.94 1.46
N ILE A 260 10.57 -13.06 1.18
CA ILE A 260 10.76 -11.83 0.40
C ILE A 260 10.66 -10.65 1.37
N THR A 261 11.79 -10.03 1.70
CA THR A 261 11.83 -8.84 2.55
C THR A 261 12.93 -7.87 2.15
N GLY A 262 12.74 -6.58 2.38
CA GLY A 262 13.67 -5.50 2.02
C GLY A 262 13.76 -5.22 0.52
N GLN A 263 12.86 -5.78 -0.30
CA GLN A 263 12.89 -5.67 -1.74
C GLN A 263 12.11 -4.46 -2.26
N ILE A 264 12.59 -3.92 -3.39
CA ILE A 264 11.93 -2.86 -4.15
C ILE A 264 11.59 -3.47 -5.51
N TRP A 265 10.29 -3.64 -5.79
CA TRP A 265 9.83 -4.32 -7.01
C TRP A 265 9.29 -3.34 -8.03
N ALA A 266 9.97 -3.25 -9.17
CA ALA A 266 9.53 -2.43 -10.29
C ALA A 266 8.31 -3.05 -10.99
N ILE A 267 7.23 -2.27 -11.14
CA ILE A 267 6.01 -2.64 -11.87
C ILE A 267 5.67 -1.47 -12.79
N ASN A 268 6.53 -1.23 -13.76
CA ASN A 268 6.58 0.01 -14.52
C ASN A 268 6.52 -0.19 -16.05
N GLY A 269 6.28 -1.43 -16.52
CA GLY A 269 6.24 -1.74 -17.95
C GLY A 269 7.59 -1.61 -18.67
N GLY A 270 8.70 -1.71 -17.91
CA GLY A 270 10.06 -1.57 -18.42
C GLY A 270 10.54 -0.13 -18.53
N LEU A 271 9.82 0.83 -17.94
CA LEU A 271 10.18 2.26 -18.02
C LEU A 271 11.53 2.55 -17.33
N ASP A 272 11.87 1.78 -16.33
CA ASP A 272 13.17 1.78 -15.66
C ASP A 272 13.63 0.31 -15.49
N MET A 273 14.75 -0.05 -16.15
CA MET A 273 15.31 -1.40 -16.18
C MET A 273 16.81 -1.36 -15.84
#